data_8bbe5b2741fd7181b659c2d8392a312d
#
_entry.id   8bbe5b2741fd7181b659c2d8392a312d
#
_cell.length_a   1.000
_cell.length_b   1.000
_cell.length_c   1.000
_cell.angle_alpha   90.00
_cell.angle_beta   90.00
_cell.angle_gamma   90.00
#
_symmetry.space_group_name_H-M   'P 1'
#
loop_
_entity.id
_entity.type
_entity.pdbx_description
1 polymer ?
#
loop_
_entity_poly.entity_id
_entity_poly.type
_entity_poly.pdbx_seq_one_letter_code
_entity_poly.pdbx_strand_id
1 'polypeptide(L)'
;MSPKNKKKLDIIRSKLDKLDNKLLSLIKYRTNLVKEVLKLKEFKKEIVDIKRINFILNKIHNKSKKLNIDPKITNRIWRNMIWSYIDYEKRNFKKK
;
A
#
# COMPACT_ATOMS: atom_id res chain seq x y z
N MET A 1 -30.87 -2.10 10.46
CA MET A 1 -30.05 -2.88 11.39
C MET A 1 -30.63 -2.80 12.79
N SER A 2 -30.75 -3.94 13.52
CA SER A 2 -31.27 -3.95 14.87
C SER A 2 -30.36 -3.19 15.85
N PRO A 3 -30.90 -2.70 17.00
CA PRO A 3 -30.07 -2.03 18.02
C PRO A 3 -28.90 -2.89 18.52
N LYS A 4 -29.15 -4.19 18.69
CA LYS A 4 -28.10 -5.14 19.11
C LYS A 4 -27.00 -5.28 18.07
N ASN A 5 -27.35 -5.38 16.78
CA ASN A 5 -26.40 -5.46 15.70
C ASN A 5 -25.66 -4.14 15.51
N LYS A 6 -26.32 -3.01 15.75
CA LYS A 6 -25.68 -1.70 15.69
C LYS A 6 -24.58 -1.57 16.75
N LYS A 7 -24.80 -2.04 17.97
CA LYS A 7 -23.77 -2.04 19.02
C LYS A 7 -22.58 -2.91 18.62
N LYS A 8 -22.84 -4.09 18.06
CA LYS A 8 -21.78 -4.98 17.56
C LYS A 8 -20.98 -4.31 16.43
N LEU A 9 -21.68 -3.64 15.53
CA LEU A 9 -21.04 -2.91 14.44
C LEU A 9 -20.12 -1.81 14.96
N ASP A 10 -20.58 -1.05 15.94
CA ASP A 10 -19.79 0.04 16.54
C ASP A 10 -18.50 -0.50 17.19
N ILE A 11 -18.58 -1.66 17.84
CA ILE A 11 -17.41 -2.31 18.43
C ILE A 11 -16.41 -2.72 17.33
N ILE A 12 -16.91 -3.33 16.25
CA ILE A 12 -16.05 -3.74 15.12
C ILE A 12 -15.42 -2.54 14.45
N ARG A 13 -16.18 -1.46 14.23
CA ARG A 13 -15.66 -0.22 13.64
C ARG A 13 -14.57 0.42 14.49
N SER A 14 -14.73 0.38 15.81
CA SER A 14 -13.68 0.85 16.72
C SER A 14 -12.39 0.04 16.56
N LYS A 15 -12.51 -1.29 16.38
CA LYS A 15 -11.34 -2.15 16.11
C LYS A 15 -10.70 -1.82 14.77
N LEU A 16 -11.51 -1.55 13.75
CA LEU A 16 -11.02 -1.13 12.42
C LEU A 16 -10.27 0.19 12.50
N ASP A 17 -10.81 1.17 13.24
CA ASP A 17 -10.17 2.48 13.40
C ASP A 17 -8.80 2.36 14.08
N LYS A 18 -8.70 1.50 15.09
CA LYS A 18 -7.41 1.23 15.75
C LYS A 18 -6.43 0.55 14.81
N LEU A 19 -6.91 -0.39 14.01
CA LEU A 19 -6.09 -1.06 13.01
C LEU A 19 -5.60 -0.08 11.94
N ASP A 20 -6.46 0.83 11.50
CA ASP A 20 -6.09 1.85 10.51
C ASP A 20 -4.97 2.76 11.02
N ASN A 21 -4.95 3.07 12.33
CA ASN A 21 -3.85 3.82 12.91
C ASN A 21 -2.51 3.08 12.78
N LYS A 22 -2.53 1.75 12.97
CA LYS A 22 -1.32 0.92 12.76
C LYS A 22 -0.92 0.88 11.29
N LEU A 23 -1.89 0.75 10.39
CA LEU A 23 -1.63 0.77 8.95
C LEU A 23 -1.02 2.11 8.52
N LEU A 24 -1.53 3.24 9.03
CA LEU A 24 -0.94 4.55 8.74
C LEU A 24 0.51 4.65 9.18
N SER A 25 0.83 4.12 10.35
CA SER A 25 2.22 4.09 10.83
C SER A 25 3.12 3.27 9.92
N LEU A 26 2.63 2.13 9.42
CA LEU A 26 3.37 1.30 8.46
C LEU A 26 3.51 1.99 7.11
N ILE A 27 2.48 2.67 6.65
CA ILE A 27 2.53 3.46 5.40
C ILE A 27 3.53 4.61 5.54
N LYS A 28 3.58 5.26 6.68
CA LYS A 28 4.59 6.30 6.95
C LYS A 28 6.00 5.74 6.82
N TYR A 29 6.26 4.60 7.43
CA TYR A 29 7.57 3.95 7.33
C TYR A 29 7.88 3.58 5.87
N ARG A 30 6.92 2.97 5.18
CA ARG A 30 7.08 2.60 3.78
C ARG A 30 7.36 3.83 2.90
N THR A 31 6.65 4.92 3.13
CA THR A 31 6.84 6.18 2.41
C THR A 31 8.26 6.72 2.62
N ASN A 32 8.78 6.63 3.84
CA ASN A 32 10.15 7.05 4.12
C ASN A 32 11.18 6.22 3.35
N LEU A 33 10.94 4.91 3.23
CA LEU A 33 11.79 4.02 2.43
C LEU A 33 11.72 4.37 0.94
N VAL A 34 10.53 4.69 0.43
CA VAL A 34 10.36 5.14 -0.96
C VAL A 34 11.13 6.45 -1.21
N LYS A 35 11.13 7.38 -0.25
CA LYS A 35 11.92 8.61 -0.35
C LYS A 35 13.41 8.32 -0.44
N GLU A 36 13.89 7.33 0.32
CA GLU A 36 15.29 6.90 0.24
C GLU A 36 15.61 6.30 -1.13
N VAL A 37 14.74 5.46 -1.67
CA VAL A 37 14.92 4.89 -3.01
C VAL A 37 14.94 6.00 -4.06
N LEU A 38 14.06 6.98 -3.95
CA LEU A 38 14.01 8.11 -4.90
C LEU A 38 15.33 8.87 -4.95
N LYS A 39 15.99 9.04 -3.81
CA LYS A 39 17.29 9.71 -3.74
C LYS A 39 18.38 8.97 -4.52
N LEU A 40 18.26 7.66 -4.67
CA LEU A 40 19.23 6.82 -5.36
C LEU A 40 19.03 6.82 -6.87
N LYS A 41 17.85 7.22 -7.35
CA LYS A 41 17.55 7.25 -8.79
C LYS A 41 18.21 8.47 -9.43
N GLU A 42 18.93 8.24 -10.54
CA GLU A 42 19.61 9.28 -11.27
C GLU A 42 18.76 9.85 -12.40
N PHE A 43 17.91 9.01 -13.01
CA PHE A 43 17.08 9.39 -14.15
C PHE A 43 15.62 9.19 -13.87
N LYS A 44 14.79 10.08 -14.38
CA LYS A 44 13.33 10.02 -14.20
C LYS A 44 12.74 8.71 -14.74
N LYS A 45 13.33 8.15 -15.80
CA LYS A 45 12.87 6.87 -16.36
C LYS A 45 13.00 5.68 -15.40
N GLU A 46 13.82 5.79 -14.37
CA GLU A 46 13.98 4.73 -13.36
C GLU A 46 12.80 4.65 -12.40
N ILE A 47 11.94 5.65 -12.39
CA ILE A 47 10.79 5.68 -11.46
C ILE A 47 9.81 4.55 -11.75
N VAL A 48 9.51 4.29 -13.03
CA VAL A 48 8.62 3.18 -13.40
C VAL A 48 9.47 1.97 -13.71
N ASP A 49 9.58 1.07 -12.75
CA ASP A 49 10.31 -0.20 -12.87
C ASP A 49 9.31 -1.34 -13.00
N ILE A 50 9.01 -1.72 -14.24
CA ILE A 50 7.99 -2.72 -14.55
C ILE A 50 8.35 -4.09 -13.96
N LYS A 51 9.62 -4.47 -13.99
CA LYS A 51 10.07 -5.76 -13.40
C LYS A 51 9.79 -5.78 -11.89
N ARG A 52 10.08 -4.68 -11.21
CA ARG A 52 9.85 -4.57 -9.77
C ARG A 52 8.35 -4.59 -9.46
N ILE A 53 7.54 -3.86 -10.23
CA ILE A 53 6.08 -3.84 -10.07
C ILE A 53 5.52 -5.25 -10.19
N ASN A 54 5.88 -5.97 -11.23
CA ASN A 54 5.40 -7.34 -11.44
C ASN A 54 5.88 -8.29 -10.34
N PHE A 55 7.10 -8.14 -9.88
CA PHE A 55 7.62 -8.93 -8.75
C PHE A 55 6.78 -8.70 -7.49
N ILE A 56 6.50 -7.46 -7.15
CA ILE A 56 5.70 -7.12 -5.96
C ILE A 56 4.30 -7.71 -6.08
N LEU A 57 3.62 -7.48 -7.21
CA LEU A 57 2.24 -7.93 -7.39
C LEU A 57 2.13 -9.45 -7.33
N ASN A 58 3.06 -10.19 -7.94
CA ASN A 58 3.09 -11.65 -7.88
C ASN A 58 3.33 -12.15 -6.45
N LYS A 59 4.25 -11.53 -5.75
CA LYS A 59 4.56 -11.88 -4.36
C LYS A 59 3.35 -11.66 -3.45
N ILE A 60 2.69 -10.53 -3.58
CA ILE A 60 1.51 -10.20 -2.77
C ILE A 60 0.34 -11.15 -3.11
N HIS A 61 0.14 -11.45 -4.38
CA HIS A 61 -0.88 -12.41 -4.79
C HIS A 61 -0.67 -13.78 -4.12
N ASN A 62 0.53 -14.32 -4.20
CA ASN A 62 0.85 -15.63 -3.63
C ASN A 62 0.75 -15.65 -2.10
N LYS A 63 1.22 -14.61 -1.45
CA LYS A 63 1.10 -14.49 0.02
C LYS A 63 -0.35 -14.34 0.46
N SER A 64 -1.15 -13.61 -0.30
CA SER A 64 -2.59 -13.45 -0.01
C SER A 64 -3.28 -14.81 0.00
N LYS A 65 -3.01 -15.64 -0.99
CA LYS A 65 -3.56 -17.00 -1.04
C LYS A 65 -3.18 -17.82 0.19
N LYS A 66 -1.91 -17.77 0.58
CA LYS A 66 -1.42 -18.51 1.76
C LYS A 66 -2.09 -18.04 3.05
N LEU A 67 -2.42 -16.77 3.13
CA LEU A 67 -3.06 -16.18 4.31
C LEU A 67 -4.60 -16.21 4.24
N ASN A 68 -5.16 -16.84 3.22
CA ASN A 68 -6.60 -16.88 2.98
C ASN A 68 -7.23 -15.49 2.87
N ILE A 69 -6.50 -14.57 2.25
CA ILE A 69 -7.01 -13.24 1.90
C ILE A 69 -7.43 -13.27 0.45
N ASP A 70 -8.60 -12.72 0.13
CA ASP A 70 -9.04 -12.59 -1.25
C ASP A 70 -8.02 -11.76 -2.04
N PRO A 71 -7.36 -12.35 -3.07
CA PRO A 71 -6.36 -11.61 -3.85
C PRO A 71 -6.91 -10.38 -4.59
N LYS A 72 -8.23 -10.32 -4.83
CA LYS A 72 -8.85 -9.14 -5.42
C LYS A 72 -8.72 -7.91 -4.51
N ILE A 73 -8.78 -8.13 -3.19
CA ILE A 73 -8.60 -7.04 -2.22
C ILE A 73 -7.15 -6.55 -2.24
N THR A 74 -6.21 -7.45 -2.04
CA THR A 74 -4.79 -7.07 -1.94
C THR A 74 -4.23 -6.59 -3.26
N ASN A 75 -4.66 -7.14 -4.37
CA ASN A 75 -4.22 -6.68 -5.69
C ASN A 75 -4.60 -5.20 -5.92
N ARG A 76 -5.83 -4.83 -5.58
CA ARG A 76 -6.27 -3.43 -5.73
C ARG A 76 -5.51 -2.48 -4.81
N ILE A 77 -5.30 -2.89 -3.56
CA ILE A 77 -4.56 -2.08 -2.60
C ILE A 77 -3.13 -1.86 -3.08
N TRP A 78 -2.43 -2.93 -3.47
CA TRP A 78 -1.02 -2.80 -3.88
C TRP A 78 -0.85 -2.08 -5.20
N ARG A 79 -1.73 -2.31 -6.19
CA ARG A 79 -1.69 -1.55 -7.45
C ARG A 79 -1.86 -0.05 -7.19
N ASN A 80 -2.86 0.33 -6.42
CA ASN A 80 -3.10 1.73 -6.11
C ASN A 80 -1.96 2.35 -5.30
N MET A 81 -1.42 1.61 -4.34
CA MET A 81 -0.29 2.06 -3.55
C MET A 81 0.96 2.27 -4.41
N ILE A 82 1.30 1.31 -5.27
CA ILE A 82 2.44 1.40 -6.16
C ILE A 82 2.33 2.64 -7.07
N TRP A 83 1.18 2.82 -7.72
CA TRP A 83 0.99 3.96 -8.62
C TRP A 83 0.90 5.29 -7.89
N SER A 84 0.41 5.31 -6.65
CA SER A 84 0.45 6.51 -5.81
C SER A 84 1.89 6.92 -5.49
N TYR A 85 2.76 5.96 -5.20
CA TYR A 85 4.17 6.25 -4.98
C TYR A 85 4.90 6.66 -6.24
N ILE A 86 4.57 6.07 -7.39
CA ILE A 86 5.13 6.48 -8.68
C ILE A 86 4.76 7.94 -8.96
N ASP A 87 3.51 8.32 -8.74
CA ASP A 87 3.07 9.70 -8.88
C ASP A 87 3.85 10.63 -7.94
N TYR A 88 3.99 10.24 -6.68
CA TYR A 88 4.79 11.00 -5.71
C TYR A 88 6.24 11.17 -6.18
N GLU A 89 6.88 10.09 -6.62
CA GLU A 89 8.25 10.13 -7.10
C GLU A 89 8.41 11.06 -8.30
N LYS A 90 7.49 11.01 -9.26
CA LYS A 90 7.51 11.89 -10.44
C LYS A 90 7.40 13.37 -10.06
N ARG A 91 6.52 13.67 -9.09
CA ARG A 91 6.33 15.06 -8.61
C ARG A 91 7.52 15.58 -7.82
N ASN A 92 8.30 14.71 -7.22
CA ASN A 92 9.40 15.07 -6.33
C ASN A 92 10.78 14.76 -6.88
N PHE A 93 10.88 14.29 -8.12
CA PHE A 93 12.15 14.04 -8.77
C PHE A 93 12.83 15.37 -9.10
N LYS A 94 14.06 15.56 -8.58
CA LYS A 94 14.80 16.83 -8.70
C LYS A 94 16.07 16.75 -9.54
N LYS A 95 16.46 15.56 -9.96
CA LYS A 95 17.65 15.35 -10.77
C LYS A 95 17.31 15.49 -12.25
N LYS A 96 18.26 15.95 -13.04
CA LYS A 96 18.07 16.07 -14.50
C LYS A 96 18.34 14.75 -15.23
#